data_4683812b507a8a124c64f7444e294266
#
_entry.id   4683812b507a8a124c64f7444e294266
#
_cell.length_a   1.000
_cell.length_b   1.000
_cell.length_c   1.000
_cell.angle_alpha   90.00
_cell.angle_beta   90.00
_cell.angle_gamma   90.00
#
_symmetry.space_group_name_H-M   'P 1'
#
loop_
_entity.id
_entity.type
_entity.pdbx_description
1 polymer ?
#
loop_
_entity_poly.entity_id
_entity_poly.type
_entity_poly.pdbx_seq_one_letter_code
_entity_poly.pdbx_strand_id
1 'polypeptide(L)'
;MYRLLFRVVLRRLPAETAHRAGFALIRVAGTAGAAGLLRRWLGPRDPVLRVRALGLEFPGPLGLAAGFDKDARATAGLGALGFGFVEVGTVTAQAQPGNPRPRMFRLPADRALVNRMGFNNEGAAAAAARLRRSARGPRGALGRPVVGVNIGKTRAVPETEAAADYAASARAVADVADYVVVNVSSPNTPGLRDLQAADRLRPVLVAVREALDASAGDRRVPLLVKIAPDLADADVDAVADLAL
;
A
#
# COMPACT_ATOMS: atom_id res chain seq x y z
N MET A 1 -27.43 4.02 -9.16
CA MET A 1 -26.95 5.23 -8.49
C MET A 1 -25.52 5.64 -8.91
N TYR A 2 -24.47 4.82 -8.73
CA TYR A 2 -23.09 5.15 -9.12
C TYR A 2 -22.92 5.54 -10.60
N ARG A 3 -23.51 4.79 -11.53
CA ARG A 3 -23.42 5.08 -12.99
C ARG A 3 -23.95 6.48 -13.35
N LEU A 4 -25.01 6.92 -12.70
CA LEU A 4 -25.57 8.27 -12.90
C LEU A 4 -24.64 9.33 -12.34
N LEU A 5 -24.17 9.17 -11.09
CA LEU A 5 -23.18 10.03 -10.46
C LEU A 5 -21.90 10.16 -11.29
N PHE A 6 -21.43 9.04 -11.83
CA PHE A 6 -20.26 9.04 -12.70
C PHE A 6 -20.50 9.86 -13.98
N ARG A 7 -21.63 9.63 -14.67
CA ARG A 7 -21.94 10.33 -15.94
C ARG A 7 -22.15 11.82 -15.76
N VAL A 8 -22.82 12.23 -14.69
CA VAL A 8 -23.25 13.63 -14.48
C VAL A 8 -22.15 14.45 -13.83
N VAL A 9 -21.44 13.90 -12.84
CA VAL A 9 -20.50 14.64 -12.00
C VAL A 9 -19.07 14.19 -12.22
N LEU A 10 -18.76 12.91 -11.90
CA LEU A 10 -17.36 12.47 -11.78
C LEU A 10 -16.62 12.50 -13.12
N ARG A 11 -17.30 12.22 -14.23
CA ARG A 11 -16.70 12.25 -15.58
C ARG A 11 -16.21 13.65 -15.97
N ARG A 12 -16.85 14.69 -15.45
CA ARG A 12 -16.52 16.10 -15.77
C ARG A 12 -15.35 16.64 -14.94
N LEU A 13 -15.03 15.98 -13.84
CA LEU A 13 -13.89 16.37 -12.99
C LEU A 13 -12.60 15.69 -13.45
N PRO A 14 -11.44 16.34 -13.32
CA PRO A 14 -10.15 15.66 -13.48
C PRO A 14 -10.10 14.42 -12.57
N ALA A 15 -9.51 13.31 -13.07
CA ALA A 15 -9.54 12.03 -12.36
C ALA A 15 -8.92 12.10 -10.95
N GLU A 16 -7.81 12.81 -10.81
CA GLU A 16 -7.14 12.99 -9.52
C GLU A 16 -7.95 13.87 -8.56
N THR A 17 -8.72 14.84 -9.05
CA THR A 17 -9.63 15.67 -8.23
C THR A 17 -10.80 14.85 -7.70
N ALA A 18 -11.42 14.04 -8.57
CA ALA A 18 -12.50 13.16 -8.13
C ALA A 18 -12.03 12.12 -7.10
N HIS A 19 -10.81 11.56 -7.29
CA HIS A 19 -10.19 10.67 -6.31
C HIS A 19 -10.03 11.38 -4.96
N ARG A 20 -9.49 12.60 -4.92
CA ARG A 20 -9.31 13.37 -3.69
C ARG A 20 -10.62 13.64 -2.96
N ALA A 21 -11.68 13.97 -3.68
CA ALA A 21 -13.00 14.19 -3.10
C ALA A 21 -13.57 12.92 -2.46
N GLY A 22 -13.54 11.79 -3.17
CA GLY A 22 -13.96 10.49 -2.64
C GLY A 22 -13.10 10.05 -1.44
N PHE A 23 -11.80 10.27 -1.52
CA PHE A 23 -10.86 9.97 -0.45
C PHE A 23 -11.13 10.81 0.82
N ALA A 24 -11.49 12.09 0.67
CA ALA A 24 -11.87 12.95 1.80
C ALA A 24 -13.12 12.42 2.52
N LEU A 25 -14.13 11.95 1.79
CA LEU A 25 -15.31 11.31 2.36
C LEU A 25 -14.95 10.04 3.15
N ILE A 26 -14.08 9.20 2.61
CA ILE A 26 -13.61 7.99 3.30
C ILE A 26 -12.87 8.34 4.59
N ARG A 27 -12.07 9.40 4.60
CA ARG A 27 -11.41 9.88 5.81
C ARG A 27 -12.40 10.30 6.88
N VAL A 28 -13.44 11.04 6.50
CA VAL A 28 -14.53 11.44 7.43
C VAL A 28 -15.25 10.20 7.96
N ALA A 29 -15.52 9.21 7.12
CA ALA A 29 -16.11 7.93 7.54
C ALA A 29 -15.25 7.16 8.55
N GLY A 30 -13.96 7.41 8.59
CA GLY A 30 -13.00 6.83 9.55
C GLY A 30 -12.97 7.53 10.92
N THR A 31 -13.73 8.59 11.13
CA THR A 31 -13.79 9.26 12.43
C THR A 31 -14.54 8.43 13.48
N ALA A 32 -14.21 8.65 14.76
CA ALA A 32 -14.79 7.92 15.88
C ALA A 32 -16.35 8.03 15.87
N GLY A 33 -17.02 6.92 16.09
CA GLY A 33 -18.49 6.80 16.03
C GLY A 33 -19.01 6.34 14.67
N ALA A 34 -18.65 6.99 13.58
CA ALA A 34 -19.08 6.58 12.24
C ALA A 34 -18.40 5.27 11.79
N ALA A 35 -17.11 5.13 12.07
CA ALA A 35 -16.32 3.96 11.64
C ALA A 35 -16.86 2.65 12.23
N GLY A 36 -17.19 2.63 13.52
CA GLY A 36 -17.73 1.44 14.19
C GLY A 36 -19.08 1.01 13.61
N LEU A 37 -19.98 1.97 13.38
CA LEU A 37 -21.29 1.72 12.80
C LEU A 37 -21.18 1.20 11.36
N LEU A 38 -20.38 1.86 10.52
CA LEU A 38 -20.17 1.44 9.14
C LEU A 38 -19.56 0.04 9.06
N ARG A 39 -18.54 -0.25 9.87
CA ARG A 39 -17.92 -1.57 9.92
C ARG A 39 -18.91 -2.65 10.35
N ARG A 40 -19.82 -2.35 11.28
CA ARG A 40 -20.89 -3.28 11.68
C ARG A 40 -21.83 -3.63 10.51
N TRP A 41 -22.03 -2.70 9.58
CA TRP A 41 -22.91 -2.91 8.42
C TRP A 41 -22.19 -3.50 7.21
N LEU A 42 -20.97 -3.08 6.95
CA LEU A 42 -20.20 -3.36 5.74
C LEU A 42 -19.08 -4.38 5.96
N GLY A 43 -18.64 -4.59 7.21
CA GLY A 43 -17.56 -5.51 7.54
C GLY A 43 -17.92 -6.99 7.32
N PRO A 44 -16.92 -7.85 7.11
CA PRO A 44 -17.14 -9.29 7.00
C PRO A 44 -17.70 -9.82 8.33
N ARG A 45 -18.79 -10.58 8.25
CA ARG A 45 -19.50 -11.10 9.44
C ARG A 45 -19.36 -12.61 9.58
N ASP A 46 -19.26 -13.31 8.46
CA ASP A 46 -19.17 -14.76 8.46
C ASP A 46 -17.75 -15.20 8.84
N PRO A 47 -17.58 -16.01 9.90
CA PRO A 47 -16.29 -16.54 10.30
C PRO A 47 -15.57 -17.33 9.21
N VAL A 48 -16.29 -17.89 8.25
CA VAL A 48 -15.72 -18.62 7.10
C VAL A 48 -14.85 -17.71 6.22
N LEU A 49 -15.09 -16.39 6.23
CA LEU A 49 -14.32 -15.42 5.49
C LEU A 49 -12.96 -15.08 6.13
N ARG A 50 -12.70 -15.55 7.35
CA ARG A 50 -11.41 -15.33 8.00
C ARG A 50 -10.31 -16.12 7.31
N VAL A 51 -9.19 -15.45 7.07
CA VAL A 51 -8.02 -16.07 6.44
C VAL A 51 -6.83 -15.95 7.38
N ARG A 52 -6.11 -17.07 7.58
CA ARG A 52 -4.81 -17.07 8.25
C ARG A 52 -3.72 -17.20 7.22
N ALA A 53 -2.85 -16.19 7.13
CA ALA A 53 -1.71 -16.17 6.24
C ALA A 53 -0.58 -15.32 6.84
N LEU A 54 0.67 -15.61 6.52
CA LEU A 54 1.82 -14.83 6.97
C LEU A 54 1.95 -14.68 8.51
N GLY A 55 1.41 -15.63 9.28
CA GLY A 55 1.31 -15.52 10.73
C GLY A 55 0.28 -14.49 11.22
N LEU A 56 -0.54 -13.94 10.34
CA LEU A 56 -1.58 -12.94 10.61
C LEU A 56 -2.97 -13.54 10.44
N GLU A 57 -3.96 -12.98 11.16
CA GLU A 57 -5.37 -13.28 10.96
C GLU A 57 -6.06 -12.10 10.26
N PHE A 58 -6.58 -12.36 9.08
CA PHE A 58 -7.33 -11.39 8.27
C PHE A 58 -8.82 -11.61 8.49
N PRO A 59 -9.61 -10.58 8.84
CA PRO A 59 -11.05 -10.72 9.06
C PRO A 59 -11.85 -11.05 7.80
N GLY A 60 -11.25 -10.89 6.63
CA GLY A 60 -11.84 -11.26 5.33
C GLY A 60 -10.80 -11.25 4.23
N PRO A 61 -11.08 -11.95 3.10
CA PRO A 61 -10.14 -12.11 2.00
C PRO A 61 -10.01 -10.86 1.11
N LEU A 62 -10.94 -9.90 1.24
CA LEU A 62 -10.94 -8.69 0.43
C LEU A 62 -10.07 -7.60 1.07
N GLY A 63 -9.03 -7.20 0.36
CA GLY A 63 -8.15 -6.09 0.75
C GLY A 63 -8.08 -5.00 -0.28
N LEU A 64 -7.58 -3.85 0.12
CA LEU A 64 -7.29 -2.73 -0.77
C LEU A 64 -5.79 -2.65 -1.02
N ALA A 65 -5.40 -2.72 -2.29
CA ALA A 65 -4.01 -2.65 -2.72
C ALA A 65 -3.41 -1.24 -2.58
N ALA A 66 -2.08 -1.17 -2.51
CA ALA A 66 -1.33 0.08 -2.55
C ALA A 66 -1.66 0.94 -3.77
N GLY A 67 -1.53 2.25 -3.60
CA GLY A 67 -1.82 3.26 -4.62
C GLY A 67 -3.06 4.10 -4.35
N PHE A 68 -3.98 3.61 -3.53
CA PHE A 68 -5.19 4.36 -3.15
C PHE A 68 -4.93 5.28 -1.94
N ASP A 69 -4.49 4.73 -0.82
CA ASP A 69 -4.05 5.49 0.37
C ASP A 69 -2.52 5.52 0.45
N LYS A 70 -1.91 6.46 -0.27
CA LYS A 70 -0.45 6.50 -0.39
C LYS A 70 0.27 6.95 0.87
N ASP A 71 -0.41 7.70 1.73
CA ASP A 71 0.18 8.37 2.87
C ASP A 71 -0.43 7.93 4.23
N ALA A 72 -1.12 6.78 4.24
CA ALA A 72 -1.77 6.25 5.44
C ALA A 72 -2.75 7.24 6.10
N ARG A 73 -3.58 7.92 5.30
CA ARG A 73 -4.50 8.97 5.78
C ARG A 73 -5.92 8.47 6.04
N ALA A 74 -6.30 7.29 5.50
CA ALA A 74 -7.68 6.82 5.49
C ALA A 74 -7.83 5.36 5.95
N THR A 75 -6.83 4.76 6.57
CA THR A 75 -6.84 3.34 6.98
C THR A 75 -8.06 2.97 7.82
N ALA A 76 -8.46 3.81 8.78
CA ALA A 76 -9.65 3.59 9.60
C ALA A 76 -10.94 3.64 8.77
N GLY A 77 -11.06 4.60 7.85
CA GLY A 77 -12.22 4.73 6.96
C GLY A 77 -12.34 3.56 5.99
N LEU A 78 -11.22 3.12 5.43
CA LEU A 78 -11.17 1.95 4.55
C LEU A 78 -11.56 0.67 5.30
N GLY A 79 -11.04 0.49 6.52
CA GLY A 79 -11.47 -0.60 7.39
C GLY A 79 -12.97 -0.53 7.72
N ALA A 80 -13.53 0.67 7.92
CA ALA A 80 -14.96 0.87 8.15
C ALA A 80 -15.81 0.47 6.93
N LEU A 81 -15.30 0.62 5.71
CA LEU A 81 -15.95 0.17 4.48
C LEU A 81 -15.94 -1.36 4.29
N GLY A 82 -15.29 -2.11 5.18
CA GLY A 82 -15.33 -3.57 5.19
C GLY A 82 -14.09 -4.26 4.63
N PHE A 83 -13.04 -3.52 4.24
CA PHE A 83 -11.78 -4.15 3.86
C PHE A 83 -11.16 -4.88 5.05
N GLY A 84 -10.79 -6.15 4.87
CA GLY A 84 -10.11 -6.96 5.86
C GLY A 84 -8.67 -6.51 6.09
N PHE A 85 -8.03 -6.02 5.03
CA PHE A 85 -6.71 -5.42 5.08
C PHE A 85 -6.58 -4.25 4.11
N VAL A 86 -5.63 -3.38 4.38
CA VAL A 86 -5.33 -2.20 3.56
C VAL A 86 -3.82 -2.10 3.39
N GLU A 87 -3.36 -2.10 2.17
CA GLU A 87 -1.97 -1.82 1.84
C GLU A 87 -1.82 -0.34 1.52
N VAL A 88 -1.13 0.39 2.39
CA VAL A 88 -0.82 1.80 2.19
C VAL A 88 0.46 1.98 1.38
N GLY A 89 0.61 3.12 0.73
CA GLY A 89 1.78 3.41 -0.08
C GLY A 89 1.46 3.39 -1.59
N THR A 90 2.46 3.29 -2.43
CA THR A 90 3.88 3.10 -2.14
C THR A 90 4.45 4.37 -1.49
N VAL A 91 5.13 4.20 -0.37
CA VAL A 91 5.94 5.25 0.26
C VAL A 91 7.42 5.05 -0.06
N THR A 92 8.18 6.12 0.00
CA THR A 92 9.64 6.11 -0.21
C THR A 92 10.33 6.67 1.04
N ALA A 93 11.63 6.45 1.21
CA ALA A 93 12.36 6.96 2.37
C ALA A 93 12.24 8.49 2.48
N GLN A 94 12.33 9.17 1.35
CA GLN A 94 12.15 10.61 1.25
C GLN A 94 10.80 10.92 0.60
N ALA A 95 10.18 12.04 1.00
CA ALA A 95 8.99 12.56 0.33
C ALA A 95 9.29 12.94 -1.12
N GLN A 96 8.34 12.68 -2.02
CA GLN A 96 8.50 13.08 -3.42
C GLN A 96 7.14 13.42 -4.07
N PRO A 97 7.12 14.40 -5.00
CA PRO A 97 5.88 14.88 -5.63
C PRO A 97 5.31 13.91 -6.67
N GLY A 98 6.10 12.94 -7.13
CA GLY A 98 5.79 12.09 -8.27
C GLY A 98 5.96 12.82 -9.60
N ASN A 99 5.35 12.27 -10.66
CA ASN A 99 5.43 12.83 -12.00
C ASN A 99 4.57 14.10 -12.15
N PRO A 100 4.90 15.01 -13.09
CA PRO A 100 4.09 16.18 -13.40
C PRO A 100 2.66 15.83 -13.80
N ARG A 101 1.72 16.71 -13.47
CA ARG A 101 0.31 16.59 -13.88
C ARG A 101 0.11 17.15 -15.30
N PRO A 102 -0.89 16.63 -16.05
CA PRO A 102 -1.81 15.55 -15.74
C PRO A 102 -1.11 14.18 -15.74
N ARG A 103 -1.49 13.31 -14.82
CA ARG A 103 -0.84 12.00 -14.60
C ARG A 103 -1.81 10.85 -14.34
N MET A 104 -3.10 11.09 -14.52
CA MET A 104 -4.16 10.10 -14.42
C MET A 104 -5.24 10.38 -15.47
N PHE A 105 -5.53 9.40 -16.29
CA PHE A 105 -6.42 9.52 -17.45
C PHE A 105 -7.49 8.43 -17.40
N ARG A 106 -8.73 8.82 -17.65
CA ARG A 106 -9.84 7.87 -17.78
C ARG A 106 -10.06 7.50 -19.23
N LEU A 107 -10.28 6.23 -19.48
CA LEU A 107 -10.71 5.68 -20.75
C LEU A 107 -12.13 5.12 -20.56
N PRO A 108 -13.19 5.99 -20.67
CA PRO A 108 -14.56 5.57 -20.31
C PRO A 108 -15.13 4.47 -21.22
N ALA A 109 -14.73 4.43 -22.49
CA ALA A 109 -15.15 3.39 -23.42
C ALA A 109 -14.65 2.02 -22.99
N ASP A 110 -13.39 1.95 -22.56
CA ASP A 110 -12.72 0.71 -22.14
C ASP A 110 -12.92 0.42 -20.65
N ARG A 111 -13.63 1.27 -19.92
CA ARG A 111 -13.79 1.23 -18.46
C ARG A 111 -12.44 1.13 -17.72
N ALA A 112 -11.44 1.82 -18.24
CA ALA A 112 -10.06 1.74 -17.77
C ALA A 112 -9.52 3.09 -17.25
N LEU A 113 -8.43 3.00 -16.51
CA LEU A 113 -7.61 4.12 -16.05
C LEU A 113 -6.17 3.89 -16.47
N VAL A 114 -5.55 4.90 -17.06
CA VAL A 114 -4.11 4.95 -17.29
C VAL A 114 -3.50 5.97 -16.34
N ASN A 115 -2.37 5.64 -15.72
CA ASN A 115 -1.67 6.58 -14.86
C ASN A 115 -0.14 6.53 -15.04
N ARG A 116 0.48 7.65 -14.68
CA ARG A 116 1.93 7.80 -14.56
C ARG A 116 2.28 8.52 -13.25
N MET A 117 1.81 8.02 -12.12
CA MET A 117 1.85 8.71 -10.82
C MET A 117 3.27 8.95 -10.31
N GLY A 118 4.20 7.95 -10.42
CA GLY A 118 5.60 8.09 -10.02
C GLY A 118 5.82 8.18 -8.53
N PHE A 119 5.09 7.38 -7.74
CA PHE A 119 5.23 7.28 -6.27
C PHE A 119 5.16 8.63 -5.53
N ASN A 120 4.17 9.47 -5.88
CA ASN A 120 3.92 10.68 -5.08
C ASN A 120 3.50 10.31 -3.66
N ASN A 121 4.29 10.73 -2.68
CA ASN A 121 4.07 10.44 -1.27
C ASN A 121 4.84 11.42 -0.36
N GLU A 122 4.50 11.44 0.93
CA GLU A 122 5.07 12.33 1.94
C GLU A 122 6.20 11.67 2.76
N GLY A 123 6.70 10.53 2.32
CA GLY A 123 7.78 9.77 2.97
C GLY A 123 7.28 8.74 3.99
N ALA A 124 8.09 7.70 4.17
CA ALA A 124 7.79 6.59 5.08
C ALA A 124 7.61 7.05 6.53
N ALA A 125 8.42 7.99 7.00
CA ALA A 125 8.33 8.53 8.36
C ALA A 125 6.98 9.24 8.62
N ALA A 126 6.47 10.00 7.64
CA ALA A 126 5.18 10.68 7.77
C ALA A 126 4.02 9.69 7.78
N ALA A 127 4.07 8.66 6.95
CA ALA A 127 3.09 7.56 6.94
C ALA A 127 3.11 6.80 8.29
N ALA A 128 4.27 6.43 8.79
CA ALA A 128 4.44 5.77 10.08
C ALA A 128 3.87 6.60 11.24
N ALA A 129 4.14 7.90 11.27
CA ALA A 129 3.59 8.79 12.29
C ALA A 129 2.04 8.83 12.28
N ARG A 130 1.41 8.70 11.11
CA ARG A 130 -0.05 8.60 10.99
C ARG A 130 -0.56 7.25 11.46
N LEU A 131 0.12 6.17 11.09
CA LEU A 131 -0.23 4.82 11.54
C LEU A 131 -0.13 4.70 13.06
N ARG A 132 0.90 5.25 13.71
CA ARG A 132 1.00 5.29 15.18
C ARG A 132 -0.19 5.99 15.82
N ARG A 133 -0.65 7.11 15.25
CA ARG A 133 -1.84 7.82 15.75
C ARG A 133 -3.14 7.02 15.55
N SER A 134 -3.25 6.27 14.47
CA SER A 134 -4.43 5.45 14.16
C SER A 134 -4.41 4.08 14.84
N ALA A 135 -3.28 3.66 15.41
CA ALA A 135 -3.08 2.34 16.02
C ALA A 135 -3.82 2.13 17.37
N ARG A 136 -4.59 3.10 17.83
CA ARG A 136 -5.37 3.00 19.07
C ARG A 136 -6.55 2.03 18.90
N GLY A 137 -6.44 0.83 19.47
CA GLY A 137 -7.46 -0.22 19.46
C GLY A 137 -6.91 -1.60 19.06
N PRO A 138 -7.64 -2.68 19.40
CA PRO A 138 -7.23 -4.05 19.08
C PRO A 138 -7.19 -4.27 17.56
N ARG A 139 -6.21 -5.07 17.12
CA ARG A 139 -6.10 -5.56 15.75
C ARG A 139 -7.20 -6.59 15.47
N GLY A 140 -7.67 -6.67 14.25
CA GLY A 140 -8.62 -7.73 13.82
C GLY A 140 -10.07 -7.44 14.16
N ALA A 141 -10.85 -8.45 14.32
CA ALA A 141 -12.31 -8.63 14.38
C ALA A 141 -13.25 -7.41 14.32
N LEU A 142 -13.26 -6.49 15.23
CA LEU A 142 -14.10 -5.28 15.19
C LEU A 142 -13.26 -3.99 15.24
N GLY A 143 -11.94 -4.14 15.22
CA GLY A 143 -10.99 -3.05 15.34
C GLY A 143 -10.51 -2.49 13.99
N ARG A 144 -9.24 -2.26 13.91
CA ARG A 144 -8.51 -1.74 12.75
C ARG A 144 -8.26 -2.86 11.71
N PRO A 145 -8.29 -2.58 10.40
CA PRO A 145 -7.87 -3.57 9.40
C PRO A 145 -6.40 -3.96 9.61
N VAL A 146 -6.01 -5.12 9.08
CA VAL A 146 -4.58 -5.43 8.92
C VAL A 146 -3.97 -4.41 7.96
N VAL A 147 -2.83 -3.82 8.32
CA VAL A 147 -2.20 -2.75 7.54
C VAL A 147 -0.85 -3.21 7.01
N GLY A 148 -0.79 -3.39 5.69
CA GLY A 148 0.46 -3.52 4.98
C GLY A 148 1.06 -2.17 4.62
N VAL A 149 2.38 -2.07 4.60
CA VAL A 149 3.07 -0.89 4.09
C VAL A 149 3.91 -1.27 2.88
N ASN A 150 3.54 -0.70 1.74
CA ASN A 150 4.24 -0.87 0.48
C ASN A 150 5.34 0.19 0.39
N ILE A 151 6.59 -0.25 0.26
CA ILE A 151 7.78 0.61 0.17
C ILE A 151 8.40 0.51 -1.21
N GLY A 152 8.92 1.63 -1.71
CA GLY A 152 9.56 1.72 -3.02
C GLY A 152 10.80 2.61 -2.96
N LYS A 153 11.64 2.51 -4.00
CA LYS A 153 12.85 3.33 -4.13
C LYS A 153 12.50 4.81 -4.33
N THR A 154 13.15 5.68 -3.59
CA THR A 154 13.14 7.14 -3.82
C THR A 154 13.71 7.44 -5.20
N ARG A 155 13.02 8.29 -5.98
CA ARG A 155 13.40 8.57 -7.36
C ARG A 155 14.80 9.17 -7.49
N ALA A 156 15.16 10.06 -6.56
CA ALA A 156 16.45 10.77 -6.56
C ALA A 156 17.63 9.88 -6.15
N VAL A 157 17.36 8.72 -5.53
CA VAL A 157 18.40 7.80 -5.06
C VAL A 157 18.88 6.94 -6.24
N PRO A 158 20.19 6.82 -6.49
CA PRO A 158 20.74 5.95 -7.52
C PRO A 158 20.46 4.47 -7.21
N GLU A 159 20.52 3.61 -8.23
CA GLU A 159 20.26 2.18 -8.08
C GLU A 159 21.24 1.50 -7.11
N THR A 160 22.51 1.92 -7.13
CA THR A 160 23.57 1.42 -6.23
C THR A 160 23.28 1.63 -4.75
N GLU A 161 22.42 2.59 -4.41
CA GLU A 161 22.00 2.91 -3.03
C GLU A 161 20.56 2.41 -2.72
N ALA A 162 19.95 1.67 -3.65
CA ALA A 162 18.58 1.21 -3.51
C ALA A 162 18.36 0.42 -2.21
N ALA A 163 19.25 -0.52 -1.88
CA ALA A 163 19.14 -1.34 -0.68
C ALA A 163 19.08 -0.49 0.60
N ALA A 164 19.91 0.53 0.71
CA ALA A 164 19.92 1.45 1.86
C ALA A 164 18.63 2.31 1.94
N ASP A 165 18.12 2.76 0.80
CA ASP A 165 16.88 3.55 0.71
C ASP A 165 15.64 2.72 1.11
N TYR A 166 15.53 1.47 0.62
CA TYR A 166 14.48 0.55 1.05
C TYR A 166 14.58 0.23 2.55
N ALA A 167 15.79 -0.04 3.05
CA ALA A 167 16.03 -0.30 4.48
C ALA A 167 15.64 0.90 5.36
N ALA A 168 15.90 2.14 4.91
CA ALA A 168 15.48 3.34 5.62
C ALA A 168 13.94 3.43 5.71
N SER A 169 13.23 3.12 4.61
CA SER A 169 11.76 3.03 4.63
C SER A 169 11.27 1.94 5.58
N ALA A 170 11.90 0.76 5.55
CA ALA A 170 11.55 -0.38 6.40
C ALA A 170 11.70 -0.05 7.90
N ARG A 171 12.84 0.54 8.29
CA ARG A 171 13.05 1.01 9.67
C ARG A 171 11.96 1.95 10.15
N ALA A 172 11.56 2.90 9.30
CA ALA A 172 10.55 3.90 9.66
C ALA A 172 9.18 3.29 9.97
N VAL A 173 8.83 2.16 9.34
CA VAL A 173 7.50 1.56 9.42
C VAL A 173 7.44 0.26 10.23
N ALA A 174 8.57 -0.27 10.67
CA ALA A 174 8.69 -1.60 11.30
C ALA A 174 7.78 -1.78 12.53
N ASP A 175 7.62 -0.77 13.35
CA ASP A 175 6.82 -0.80 14.58
C ASP A 175 5.30 -0.71 14.33
N VAL A 176 4.88 -0.23 13.15
CA VAL A 176 3.47 0.06 12.84
C VAL A 176 2.87 -0.80 11.75
N ALA A 177 3.68 -1.35 10.86
CA ALA A 177 3.22 -2.24 9.80
C ALA A 177 2.87 -3.62 10.36
N ASP A 178 1.79 -4.22 9.87
CA ASP A 178 1.46 -5.62 10.12
C ASP A 178 2.21 -6.54 9.15
N TYR A 179 2.49 -6.07 7.93
CA TYR A 179 3.43 -6.65 6.96
C TYR A 179 4.04 -5.55 6.09
N VAL A 180 5.17 -5.81 5.46
CA VAL A 180 5.85 -4.88 4.55
C VAL A 180 5.95 -5.49 3.17
N VAL A 181 5.78 -4.65 2.12
CA VAL A 181 5.88 -5.07 0.72
C VAL A 181 6.97 -4.27 0.03
N VAL A 182 8.00 -4.94 -0.44
CA VAL A 182 9.02 -4.36 -1.33
C VAL A 182 8.45 -4.28 -2.74
N ASN A 183 8.25 -3.07 -3.25
CA ASN A 183 7.66 -2.84 -4.57
C ASN A 183 8.73 -2.51 -5.59
N VAL A 184 8.99 -3.45 -6.49
CA VAL A 184 9.91 -3.31 -7.62
C VAL A 184 9.19 -3.32 -8.98
N SER A 185 7.85 -3.21 -8.98
CA SER A 185 7.02 -3.44 -10.16
C SER A 185 6.62 -2.17 -10.93
N SER A 186 6.87 -0.96 -10.40
CA SER A 186 6.35 0.25 -11.02
C SER A 186 7.08 0.62 -12.31
N PRO A 187 6.37 0.78 -13.44
CA PRO A 187 6.94 1.27 -14.69
C PRO A 187 7.17 2.79 -14.70
N ASN A 188 6.67 3.49 -13.68
CA ASN A 188 6.67 4.96 -13.62
C ASN A 188 7.89 5.55 -12.89
N THR A 189 8.82 4.71 -12.49
CA THR A 189 10.09 5.09 -11.87
C THR A 189 11.21 4.46 -12.70
N PRO A 190 12.07 5.27 -13.34
CA PRO A 190 13.15 4.77 -14.19
C PRO A 190 14.04 3.77 -13.44
N GLY A 191 14.43 2.68 -14.10
CA GLY A 191 15.31 1.63 -13.56
C GLY A 191 14.71 0.76 -12.45
N LEU A 192 13.50 1.06 -11.96
CA LEU A 192 12.94 0.30 -10.83
C LEU A 192 12.68 -1.17 -11.18
N ARG A 193 12.23 -1.44 -12.40
CA ARG A 193 11.93 -2.81 -12.83
C ARG A 193 13.18 -3.66 -13.01
N ASP A 194 14.35 -3.05 -13.21
CA ASP A 194 15.61 -3.74 -13.31
C ASP A 194 16.00 -4.41 -11.98
N LEU A 195 15.46 -3.89 -10.86
CA LEU A 195 15.59 -4.49 -9.52
C LEU A 195 14.80 -5.81 -9.35
N GLN A 196 14.00 -6.23 -10.33
CA GLN A 196 13.29 -7.52 -10.26
C GLN A 196 14.20 -8.71 -10.56
N ALA A 197 15.35 -8.48 -11.21
CA ALA A 197 16.37 -9.52 -11.40
C ALA A 197 16.87 -10.02 -10.02
N ALA A 198 16.92 -11.33 -9.82
CA ALA A 198 17.16 -11.95 -8.51
C ALA A 198 18.47 -11.50 -7.86
N ASP A 199 19.52 -11.29 -8.65
CA ASP A 199 20.83 -10.79 -8.21
C ASP A 199 20.77 -9.36 -7.65
N ARG A 200 19.94 -8.49 -8.25
CA ARG A 200 19.72 -7.11 -7.83
C ARG A 200 18.69 -7.00 -6.69
N LEU A 201 17.71 -7.89 -6.66
CA LEU A 201 16.67 -7.92 -5.65
C LEU A 201 17.20 -8.44 -4.30
N ARG A 202 18.08 -9.44 -4.31
CA ARG A 202 18.62 -10.05 -3.10
C ARG A 202 19.21 -9.04 -2.10
N PRO A 203 20.10 -8.11 -2.48
CA PRO A 203 20.63 -7.11 -1.56
C PRO A 203 19.55 -6.22 -0.93
N VAL A 204 18.50 -5.91 -1.71
CA VAL A 204 17.37 -5.11 -1.21
C VAL A 204 16.59 -5.89 -0.14
N LEU A 205 16.27 -7.17 -0.40
CA LEU A 205 15.51 -8.00 0.55
C LEU A 205 16.29 -8.24 1.84
N VAL A 206 17.60 -8.53 1.74
CA VAL A 206 18.46 -8.70 2.91
C VAL A 206 18.47 -7.43 3.76
N ALA A 207 18.75 -6.27 3.16
CA ALA A 207 18.81 -5.01 3.88
C ALA A 207 17.47 -4.63 4.52
N VAL A 208 16.34 -4.91 3.84
CA VAL A 208 15.00 -4.68 4.39
C VAL A 208 14.71 -5.64 5.54
N ARG A 209 15.06 -6.94 5.40
CA ARG A 209 14.86 -7.92 6.47
C ARG A 209 15.62 -7.55 7.73
N GLU A 210 16.91 -7.24 7.60
CA GLU A 210 17.76 -6.78 8.72
C GLU A 210 17.18 -5.51 9.38
N ALA A 211 16.74 -4.55 8.58
CA ALA A 211 16.13 -3.31 9.08
C ALA A 211 14.82 -3.56 9.86
N LEU A 212 13.99 -4.50 9.40
CA LEU A 212 12.77 -4.88 10.10
C LEU A 212 13.07 -5.62 11.40
N ASP A 213 13.98 -6.58 11.39
CA ASP A 213 14.34 -7.38 12.56
C ASP A 213 14.99 -6.51 13.67
N ALA A 214 15.81 -5.52 13.28
CA ALA A 214 16.41 -4.59 14.21
C ALA A 214 15.43 -3.55 14.80
N SER A 215 14.29 -3.31 14.15
CA SER A 215 13.41 -2.17 14.48
C SER A 215 11.99 -2.57 14.93
N ALA A 216 11.59 -3.84 14.81
CA ALA A 216 10.23 -4.30 15.13
C ALA A 216 10.09 -4.81 16.58
N GLY A 217 11.13 -4.77 17.39
CA GLY A 217 11.17 -5.41 18.71
C GLY A 217 11.04 -6.93 18.57
N ASP A 218 10.27 -7.57 19.44
CA ASP A 218 10.08 -9.03 19.43
C ASP A 218 9.17 -9.54 18.29
N ARG A 219 8.70 -8.67 17.42
CA ARG A 219 7.80 -9.04 16.32
C ARG A 219 8.57 -9.38 15.06
N ARG A 220 8.30 -10.54 14.48
CA ARG A 220 8.71 -10.81 13.10
C ARG A 220 7.68 -10.23 12.13
N VAL A 221 8.00 -9.12 11.49
CA VAL A 221 7.14 -8.50 10.46
C VAL A 221 7.26 -9.29 9.17
N PRO A 222 6.16 -9.83 8.61
CA PRO A 222 6.19 -10.50 7.30
C PRO A 222 6.68 -9.56 6.21
N LEU A 223 7.53 -10.08 5.32
CA LEU A 223 8.08 -9.36 4.17
C LEU A 223 7.60 -10.02 2.89
N LEU A 224 7.05 -9.21 1.98
CA LEU A 224 6.58 -9.63 0.67
C LEU A 224 7.31 -8.86 -0.43
N VAL A 225 7.35 -9.44 -1.62
CA VAL A 225 7.83 -8.78 -2.83
C VAL A 225 6.68 -8.61 -3.82
N LYS A 226 6.51 -7.40 -4.33
CA LYS A 226 5.54 -7.11 -5.39
C LYS A 226 6.28 -6.91 -6.71
N ILE A 227 6.09 -7.87 -7.62
CA ILE A 227 6.65 -7.89 -8.96
C ILE A 227 5.64 -7.43 -10.02
N ALA A 228 6.13 -7.15 -11.22
CA ALA A 228 5.28 -6.80 -12.36
C ALA A 228 4.58 -8.06 -12.92
N PRO A 229 3.36 -7.92 -13.46
CA PRO A 229 2.58 -9.08 -13.95
C PRO A 229 3.04 -9.62 -15.30
N ASP A 230 3.98 -8.95 -15.94
CA ASP A 230 4.48 -9.22 -17.28
C ASP A 230 5.93 -9.78 -17.28
N LEU A 231 6.37 -10.34 -16.15
CA LEU A 231 7.62 -11.09 -16.06
C LEU A 231 7.50 -12.46 -16.79
N ALA A 232 8.61 -12.96 -17.31
CA ALA A 232 8.68 -14.33 -17.78
C ALA A 232 8.58 -15.32 -16.58
N ASP A 233 8.05 -16.53 -16.84
CA ASP A 233 7.85 -17.54 -15.78
C ASP A 233 9.16 -17.86 -15.05
N ALA A 234 10.29 -17.96 -15.77
CA ALA A 234 11.61 -18.20 -15.17
C ALA A 234 12.04 -17.08 -14.19
N ASP A 235 11.67 -15.82 -14.48
CA ASP A 235 11.98 -14.70 -13.58
C ASP A 235 11.06 -14.74 -12.34
N VAL A 236 9.80 -15.15 -12.52
CA VAL A 236 8.85 -15.35 -11.39
C VAL A 236 9.38 -16.45 -10.47
N ASP A 237 9.81 -17.59 -11.03
CA ASP A 237 10.38 -18.70 -10.27
C ASP A 237 11.64 -18.26 -9.51
N ALA A 238 12.56 -17.53 -10.18
CA ALA A 238 13.78 -17.02 -9.54
C ALA A 238 13.49 -16.05 -8.38
N VAL A 239 12.45 -15.23 -8.48
CA VAL A 239 12.01 -14.36 -7.37
C VAL A 239 11.34 -15.18 -6.26
N ALA A 240 10.57 -16.21 -6.60
CA ALA A 240 9.95 -17.09 -5.61
C ALA A 240 11.02 -17.84 -4.79
N ASP A 241 12.02 -18.42 -5.46
CA ASP A 241 13.15 -19.10 -4.81
C ASP A 241 13.95 -18.15 -3.90
N LEU A 242 14.05 -16.88 -4.30
CA LEU A 242 14.72 -15.87 -3.48
C LEU A 242 13.93 -15.48 -2.24
N ALA A 243 12.60 -15.53 -2.30
CA ALA A 243 11.70 -15.10 -1.23
C ALA A 243 11.46 -16.20 -0.16
N LEU A 244 11.77 -17.46 -0.47
CA LEU A 244 11.68 -18.62 0.45
C LEU A 244 12.93 -18.75 1.31
#